data_51d58f92ea0d99c8b33e558a5f005301
#
_entry.id   51d58f92ea0d99c8b33e558a5f005301
#
_cell.length_a   1.000
_cell.length_b   1.000
_cell.length_c   1.000
_cell.angle_alpha   90.00
_cell.angle_beta   90.00
_cell.angle_gamma   90.00
#
_symmetry.space_group_name_H-M   'P 1'
#
loop_
_entity.id
_entity.type
_entity.pdbx_description
1 polymer ?
#
loop_
_entity_poly.entity_id
_entity_poly.type
_entity_poly.pdbx_seq_one_letter_code
_entity_poly.pdbx_strand_id
1 'polypeptide(L)'
;MAKVGLTVEDQLAIQQLAARYNHAIDSGDGAAYADTFVDDGVLDAGELVLEGRTALRRFASAFPGSVRSPRHVATSLLIDGGGGEAVLRAYVQMYALVGDPPRPTVTASGTYTDSLVKLGGAWRFVRRTFTADA
;
A
#
# COMPACT_ATOMS: atom_id res chain seq x y z
N MET A 1 27.49 2.14 16.26
CA MET A 1 26.43 1.68 17.17
C MET A 1 25.38 0.91 16.37
N ALA A 2 24.94 -0.22 16.84
CA ALA A 2 23.93 -1.00 16.18
C ALA A 2 22.56 -0.30 16.25
N LYS A 3 21.78 -0.40 15.17
CA LYS A 3 20.39 0.09 15.17
C LYS A 3 19.54 -0.72 16.15
N VAL A 4 18.62 -0.04 16.83
CA VAL A 4 17.57 -0.72 17.58
C VAL A 4 16.64 -1.37 16.57
N GLY A 5 16.39 -2.68 16.74
CA GLY A 5 15.45 -3.41 15.89
C GLY A 5 14.02 -2.93 16.06
N LEU A 6 13.13 -3.38 15.18
CA LEU A 6 11.71 -3.08 15.28
C LEU A 6 11.11 -3.72 16.53
N THR A 7 10.29 -2.96 17.24
CA THR A 7 9.47 -3.48 18.35
C THR A 7 8.27 -4.24 17.81
N VAL A 8 7.58 -4.97 18.70
CA VAL A 8 6.29 -5.60 18.34
C VAL A 8 5.27 -4.53 17.96
N GLU A 9 5.25 -3.41 18.67
CA GLU A 9 4.38 -2.26 18.36
C GLU A 9 4.66 -1.69 16.98
N ASP A 10 5.92 -1.57 16.59
CA ASP A 10 6.30 -1.12 15.25
C ASP A 10 5.77 -2.08 14.18
N GLN A 11 5.92 -3.37 14.39
CA GLN A 11 5.45 -4.39 13.44
C GLN A 11 3.92 -4.36 13.30
N LEU A 12 3.20 -4.23 14.40
CA LEU A 12 1.73 -4.09 14.38
C LEU A 12 1.30 -2.79 13.68
N ALA A 13 2.01 -1.69 13.93
CA ALA A 13 1.72 -0.42 13.29
C ALA A 13 1.92 -0.48 11.76
N ILE A 14 2.96 -1.17 11.31
CA ILE A 14 3.22 -1.38 9.88
C ILE A 14 2.14 -2.27 9.24
N GLN A 15 1.70 -3.33 9.93
CA GLN A 15 0.57 -4.15 9.47
C GLN A 15 -0.72 -3.32 9.34
N GLN A 16 -0.99 -2.47 10.34
CA GLN A 16 -2.13 -1.55 10.30
C GLN A 16 -2.03 -0.56 9.13
N LEU A 17 -0.83 -0.05 8.88
CA LEU A 17 -0.60 0.86 7.75
C LEU A 17 -0.93 0.18 6.41
N ALA A 18 -0.50 -1.06 6.22
CA ALA A 18 -0.81 -1.83 5.02
C ALA A 18 -2.32 -2.04 4.87
N ALA A 19 -3.02 -2.31 5.96
CA ALA A 19 -4.48 -2.45 5.94
C ALA A 19 -5.18 -1.13 5.62
N ARG A 20 -4.75 -0.01 6.21
CA ARG A 20 -5.31 1.32 5.92
C ARG A 20 -5.15 1.69 4.46
N TYR A 21 -4.00 1.39 3.87
CA TYR A 21 -3.76 1.59 2.44
C TYR A 21 -4.83 0.88 1.61
N ASN A 22 -5.06 -0.40 1.88
CA ASN A 22 -6.03 -1.21 1.14
C ASN A 22 -7.46 -0.67 1.31
N HIS A 23 -7.87 -0.39 2.54
CA HIS A 23 -9.20 0.16 2.80
C HIS A 23 -9.42 1.51 2.12
N ALA A 24 -8.39 2.37 2.13
CA ALA A 24 -8.50 3.70 1.55
C ALA A 24 -8.69 3.65 0.03
N ILE A 25 -7.86 2.87 -0.67
CA ILE A 25 -7.97 2.77 -2.13
C ILE A 25 -9.24 2.04 -2.55
N ASP A 26 -9.64 1.01 -1.84
CA ASP A 26 -10.85 0.25 -2.15
C ASP A 26 -12.13 1.08 -2.00
N SER A 27 -12.14 2.03 -1.08
CA SER A 27 -13.28 2.91 -0.83
C SER A 27 -13.20 4.26 -1.55
N GLY A 28 -12.10 4.56 -2.24
CA GLY A 28 -11.91 5.85 -2.89
C GLY A 28 -11.63 7.01 -1.93
N ASP A 29 -11.12 6.70 -0.74
CA ASP A 29 -10.71 7.73 0.23
C ASP A 29 -9.31 8.22 -0.09
N GLY A 30 -9.23 9.20 -1.00
CA GLY A 30 -7.95 9.73 -1.46
C GLY A 30 -7.12 10.37 -0.36
N ALA A 31 -7.74 11.08 0.57
CA ALA A 31 -7.05 11.71 1.69
C ALA A 31 -6.40 10.66 2.60
N ALA A 32 -7.15 9.64 3.00
CA ALA A 32 -6.63 8.55 3.83
C ALA A 32 -5.53 7.77 3.11
N TYR A 33 -5.68 7.56 1.81
CA TYR A 33 -4.65 6.90 0.98
C TYR A 33 -3.35 7.69 0.97
N ALA A 34 -3.43 8.97 0.69
CA ALA A 34 -2.25 9.86 0.69
C ALA A 34 -1.59 9.93 2.07
N ASP A 35 -2.37 9.85 3.15
CA ASP A 35 -1.86 9.86 4.53
C ASP A 35 -1.03 8.62 4.87
N THR A 36 -1.13 7.54 4.11
CA THR A 36 -0.26 6.37 4.33
C THR A 36 1.17 6.58 3.83
N PHE A 37 1.40 7.62 3.02
CA PHE A 37 2.71 7.99 2.49
C PHE A 37 3.27 9.23 3.18
N VAL A 38 4.59 9.40 3.11
CA VAL A 38 5.22 10.69 3.38
C VAL A 38 4.80 11.70 2.31
N ASP A 39 5.03 13.02 2.54
CA ASP A 39 4.52 14.07 1.65
C ASP A 39 4.99 13.94 0.20
N ASP A 40 6.22 13.50 -0.02
CA ASP A 40 6.81 13.24 -1.33
C ASP A 40 6.87 11.74 -1.68
N GLY A 41 6.01 10.95 -1.05
CA GLY A 41 5.96 9.51 -1.25
C GLY A 41 5.68 9.10 -2.68
N VAL A 42 6.13 7.89 -3.04
CA VAL A 42 6.05 7.37 -4.40
C VAL A 42 5.32 6.02 -4.42
N LEU A 43 4.35 5.90 -5.30
CA LEU A 43 3.82 4.62 -5.74
C LEU A 43 4.41 4.31 -7.11
N ASP A 44 5.14 3.22 -7.20
CA ASP A 44 5.74 2.74 -8.45
C ASP A 44 5.10 1.40 -8.82
N ALA A 45 4.27 1.41 -9.84
CA ALA A 45 3.62 0.21 -10.37
C ALA A 45 4.14 -0.14 -11.77
N GLY A 46 5.39 0.22 -12.08
CA GLY A 46 6.01 -0.01 -13.36
C GLY A 46 5.64 1.06 -14.38
N GLU A 47 4.58 0.85 -15.14
CA GLU A 47 4.11 1.83 -16.12
C GLU A 47 3.46 3.05 -15.48
N LEU A 48 2.90 2.90 -14.28
CA LEU A 48 2.31 3.98 -13.51
C LEU A 48 3.22 4.33 -12.35
N VAL A 49 3.74 5.55 -12.33
CA VAL A 49 4.53 6.09 -11.23
C VAL A 49 3.87 7.38 -10.75
N LEU A 50 3.49 7.40 -9.49
CA LEU A 50 2.84 8.55 -8.86
C LEU A 50 3.74 9.07 -7.75
N GLU A 51 3.98 10.38 -7.73
CA GLU A 51 4.81 11.02 -6.73
C GLU A 51 4.08 12.20 -6.11
N GLY A 52 4.07 12.22 -4.78
CA GLY A 52 3.52 13.32 -4.02
C GLY A 52 2.04 13.17 -3.70
N ARG A 53 1.62 13.95 -2.71
CA ARG A 53 0.30 13.84 -2.09
C ARG A 53 -0.85 14.06 -3.07
N THR A 54 -0.74 15.04 -3.96
CA THR A 54 -1.80 15.36 -4.92
C THR A 54 -2.06 14.22 -5.90
N ALA A 55 -0.99 13.65 -6.47
CA ALA A 55 -1.10 12.54 -7.41
C ALA A 55 -1.67 11.28 -6.75
N LEU A 56 -1.18 10.95 -5.54
CA LEU A 56 -1.65 9.80 -4.78
C LEU A 56 -3.13 9.94 -4.41
N ARG A 57 -3.52 11.12 -3.94
CA ARG A 57 -4.92 11.40 -3.58
C ARG A 57 -5.86 11.26 -4.77
N ARG A 58 -5.49 11.82 -5.92
CA ARG A 58 -6.30 11.74 -7.15
C ARG A 58 -6.49 10.31 -7.61
N PHE A 59 -5.40 9.55 -7.60
CA PHE A 59 -5.42 8.16 -8.01
C PHE A 59 -6.41 7.33 -7.18
N ALA A 60 -6.31 7.40 -5.87
CA ALA A 60 -7.18 6.64 -4.98
C ALA A 60 -8.64 7.12 -5.07
N SER A 61 -8.88 8.42 -5.16
CA SER A 61 -10.23 8.98 -5.28
C SER A 61 -10.94 8.50 -6.54
N ALA A 62 -10.20 8.32 -7.64
CA ALA A 62 -10.76 7.89 -8.92
C ALA A 62 -10.85 6.36 -9.05
N PHE A 63 -10.15 5.61 -8.22
CA PHE A 63 -9.95 4.17 -8.41
C PHE A 63 -11.26 3.37 -8.47
N PRO A 64 -12.23 3.54 -7.55
CA PRO A 64 -13.49 2.78 -7.61
C PRO A 64 -14.36 3.11 -8.82
N GLY A 65 -14.10 4.23 -9.49
CA GLY A 65 -14.78 4.57 -10.74
C GLY A 65 -14.30 3.76 -11.93
N SER A 66 -13.09 3.21 -11.85
CA SER A 66 -12.47 2.41 -12.91
C SER A 66 -12.49 0.91 -12.61
N VAL A 67 -12.61 0.53 -11.34
CA VAL A 67 -12.59 -0.86 -10.90
C VAL A 67 -13.84 -1.11 -10.03
N ARG A 68 -14.60 -2.08 -10.41
CA ARG A 68 -15.90 -2.37 -9.79
C ARG A 68 -15.71 -3.16 -8.49
N SER A 69 -16.08 -2.55 -7.36
CA SER A 69 -15.98 -3.14 -6.02
C SER A 69 -14.59 -3.74 -5.73
N PRO A 70 -13.52 -2.95 -5.81
CA PRO A 70 -12.17 -3.48 -5.62
C PRO A 70 -11.94 -3.93 -4.18
N ARG A 71 -11.13 -4.98 -4.04
CA ARG A 71 -10.63 -5.43 -2.74
C ARG A 71 -9.16 -5.83 -2.90
N HIS A 72 -8.28 -5.03 -2.32
CA HIS A 72 -6.86 -5.38 -2.22
C HIS A 72 -6.66 -6.27 -1.01
N VAL A 73 -5.95 -7.37 -1.19
CA VAL A 73 -5.60 -8.31 -0.12
C VAL A 73 -4.09 -8.48 -0.12
N ALA A 74 -3.44 -8.01 0.94
CA ALA A 74 -2.01 -8.21 1.14
C ALA A 74 -1.80 -9.32 2.15
N THR A 75 -0.90 -10.24 1.82
CA THR A 75 -0.60 -11.41 2.65
C THR A 75 0.90 -11.67 2.69
N SER A 76 1.30 -12.59 3.56
CA SER A 76 2.70 -13.03 3.65
C SER A 76 3.65 -11.86 3.87
N LEU A 77 3.31 -10.99 4.83
CA LEU A 77 4.10 -9.82 5.14
C LEU A 77 5.40 -10.22 5.84
N LEU A 78 6.51 -9.74 5.29
CA LEU A 78 7.83 -9.79 5.91
C LEU A 78 8.26 -8.36 6.21
N ILE A 79 8.55 -8.08 7.48
CA ILE A 79 8.87 -6.74 7.95
C ILE A 79 10.24 -6.79 8.61
N ASP A 80 11.19 -6.02 8.08
CA ASP A 80 12.54 -5.90 8.60
C ASP A 80 12.90 -4.43 8.80
N GLY A 81 13.77 -4.14 9.73
CA GLY A 81 14.24 -2.78 9.91
C GLY A 81 14.78 -2.49 11.30
N GLY A 82 14.92 -1.20 11.56
CA GLY A 82 15.43 -0.64 12.81
C GLY A 82 15.85 0.81 12.61
N GLY A 83 16.03 1.55 13.71
CA GLY A 83 16.45 2.95 13.66
C GLY A 83 15.43 3.86 12.97
N GLY A 84 14.13 3.58 13.07
CA GLY A 84 13.09 4.39 12.48
C GLY A 84 12.85 4.15 10.98
N GLU A 85 13.44 3.10 10.42
CA GLU A 85 13.27 2.70 9.02
C GLU A 85 12.85 1.24 8.93
N ALA A 86 12.10 0.88 7.90
CA ALA A 86 11.67 -0.49 7.66
C ALA A 86 11.53 -0.79 6.18
N VAL A 87 11.61 -2.08 5.87
CA VAL A 87 11.27 -2.64 4.58
C VAL A 87 10.14 -3.64 4.79
N LEU A 88 9.10 -3.53 3.98
CA LEU A 88 7.97 -4.46 3.96
C LEU A 88 7.94 -5.15 2.61
N ARG A 89 7.84 -6.47 2.62
CA ARG A 89 7.57 -7.26 1.42
C ARG A 89 6.30 -8.06 1.64
N ALA A 90 5.44 -8.10 0.64
CA ALA A 90 4.16 -8.79 0.75
C ALA A 90 3.71 -9.31 -0.61
N TYR A 91 2.83 -10.29 -0.59
CA TYR A 91 2.06 -10.67 -1.77
C TYR A 91 0.79 -9.84 -1.78
N VAL A 92 0.30 -9.50 -2.96
CA VAL A 92 -0.94 -8.76 -3.12
C VAL A 92 -1.76 -9.32 -4.25
N GLN A 93 -3.07 -9.42 -4.00
CA GLN A 93 -4.06 -9.74 -5.00
C GLN A 93 -5.18 -8.70 -4.91
N MET A 94 -5.74 -8.35 -6.06
CA MET A 94 -6.93 -7.51 -6.10
C MET A 94 -8.07 -8.30 -6.69
N TYR A 95 -9.18 -8.31 -5.97
CA TYR A 95 -10.45 -8.82 -6.46
C TYR A 95 -11.29 -7.65 -6.97
N ALA A 96 -12.05 -7.90 -8.03
CA ALA A 96 -13.07 -6.99 -8.51
C ALA A 96 -14.28 -7.78 -8.97
N LEU A 97 -15.43 -7.14 -9.08
CA LEU A 97 -16.60 -7.76 -9.70
C LEU A 97 -16.49 -7.66 -11.22
N VAL A 98 -16.60 -8.79 -11.89
CA VAL A 98 -16.45 -8.89 -13.34
C VAL A 98 -17.61 -9.67 -13.92
N GLY A 99 -18.11 -9.22 -15.06
CA GLY A 99 -19.11 -9.94 -15.83
C GLY A 99 -20.55 -9.59 -15.49
N ASP A 100 -21.47 -10.29 -16.16
CA ASP A 100 -22.92 -10.21 -15.95
C ASP A 100 -23.50 -11.64 -15.99
N PRO A 101 -23.98 -12.18 -14.83
CA PRO A 101 -23.99 -11.55 -13.51
C PRO A 101 -22.57 -11.32 -12.95
N PRO A 102 -22.39 -10.29 -12.09
CA PRO A 102 -21.07 -9.96 -11.56
C PRO A 102 -20.54 -11.03 -10.61
N ARG A 103 -19.25 -11.33 -10.74
CA ARG A 103 -18.57 -12.33 -9.90
C ARG A 103 -17.27 -11.78 -9.36
N PRO A 104 -16.94 -12.02 -8.08
CA PRO A 104 -15.62 -11.70 -7.54
C PRO A 104 -14.55 -12.46 -8.33
N THR A 105 -13.60 -11.72 -8.89
CA THR A 105 -12.58 -12.27 -9.77
C THR A 105 -11.25 -11.66 -9.40
N VAL A 106 -10.19 -12.46 -9.32
CA VAL A 106 -8.83 -11.94 -9.16
C VAL A 106 -8.43 -11.26 -10.47
N THR A 107 -8.23 -9.95 -10.42
CA THR A 107 -7.91 -9.14 -11.60
C THR A 107 -6.47 -8.66 -11.60
N ALA A 108 -5.78 -8.73 -10.46
CA ALA A 108 -4.36 -8.40 -10.36
C ALA A 108 -3.72 -9.29 -9.30
N SER A 109 -2.47 -9.64 -9.52
CA SER A 109 -1.64 -10.40 -8.59
C SER A 109 -0.19 -9.98 -8.73
N GLY A 110 0.50 -9.85 -7.63
CA GLY A 110 1.90 -9.47 -7.64
C GLY A 110 2.49 -9.34 -6.25
N THR A 111 3.54 -8.57 -6.17
CA THR A 111 4.27 -8.33 -4.92
C THR A 111 4.39 -6.84 -4.64
N TYR A 112 4.40 -6.51 -3.35
CA TYR A 112 4.84 -5.21 -2.85
C TYR A 112 6.25 -5.33 -2.29
N THR A 113 7.07 -4.34 -2.58
CA THR A 113 8.33 -4.07 -1.89
C THR A 113 8.32 -2.61 -1.49
N ASP A 114 8.36 -2.36 -0.19
CA ASP A 114 8.12 -1.03 0.36
C ASP A 114 9.29 -0.59 1.21
N SER A 115 9.65 0.69 1.12
CA SER A 115 10.47 1.37 2.12
C SER A 115 9.60 2.29 2.96
N LEU A 116 9.80 2.24 4.27
CA LEU A 116 9.00 2.95 5.26
C LEU A 116 9.90 3.73 6.21
N VAL A 117 9.32 4.77 6.79
CA VAL A 117 9.98 5.58 7.81
C VAL A 117 8.98 5.90 8.92
N LYS A 118 9.49 6.01 10.14
CA LYS A 118 8.72 6.46 11.30
C LYS A 118 8.98 7.94 11.52
N LEU A 119 7.96 8.77 11.31
CA LEU A 119 8.03 10.22 11.48
C LEU A 119 6.98 10.66 12.49
N GLY A 120 7.39 11.40 13.52
CA GLY A 120 6.46 11.87 14.54
C GLY A 120 5.67 10.76 15.22
N GLY A 121 6.28 9.59 15.38
CA GLY A 121 5.64 8.43 15.99
C GLY A 121 4.76 7.59 15.05
N ALA A 122 4.64 7.96 13.77
CA ALA A 122 3.79 7.25 12.81
C ALA A 122 4.63 6.67 11.66
N TRP A 123 4.36 5.44 11.31
CA TRP A 123 4.95 4.79 10.14
C TRP A 123 4.24 5.23 8.86
N ARG A 124 5.02 5.48 7.80
CA ARG A 124 4.51 5.87 6.48
C ARG A 124 5.36 5.27 5.38
N PHE A 125 4.76 5.00 4.24
CA PHE A 125 5.50 4.60 3.05
C PHE A 125 6.31 5.78 2.51
N VAL A 126 7.59 5.54 2.25
CA VAL A 126 8.44 6.43 1.44
C VAL A 126 8.25 6.07 -0.02
N ARG A 127 8.33 4.78 -0.33
CA ARG A 127 8.10 4.26 -1.67
C ARG A 127 7.44 2.90 -1.57
N ARG A 128 6.37 2.71 -2.32
CA ARG A 128 5.74 1.42 -2.52
C ARG A 128 5.94 1.00 -3.96
N THR A 129 6.55 -0.16 -4.18
CA THR A 129 6.73 -0.73 -5.50
C THR A 129 5.84 -1.94 -5.66
N PHE A 130 4.96 -1.90 -6.65
CA PHE A 130 4.16 -3.05 -7.06
C PHE A 130 4.77 -3.67 -8.30
N THR A 131 5.02 -4.97 -8.24
CA THR A 131 5.50 -5.76 -9.38
C THR A 131 4.46 -6.80 -9.71
N ALA A 132 3.84 -6.69 -10.87
CA ALA A 132 2.82 -7.64 -11.30
C ALA A 132 3.45 -9.00 -11.61
N ASP A 133 2.72 -10.06 -11.30
CA ASP A 133 3.07 -11.41 -11.76
C ASP A 133 2.92 -11.46 -13.29
N ALA A 134 3.89 -12.08 -13.93
CA ALA A 134 3.92 -12.15 -15.39
C ALA A 134 3.01 -13.25 -15.95
#